data_4408c577794a6bb5ab30b2254b5b3bb1
#
_entry.id   4408c577794a6bb5ab30b2254b5b3bb1
#
_cell.length_a   1.000
_cell.length_b   1.000
_cell.length_c   1.000
_cell.angle_alpha   90.00
_cell.angle_beta   90.00
_cell.angle_gamma   90.00
#
_symmetry.space_group_name_H-M   'P 1'
#
loop_
_entity.id
_entity.type
_entity.pdbx_description
1 polymer ?
#
loop_
_entity_poly.entity_id
_entity_poly.type
_entity_poly.pdbx_seq_one_letter_code
_entity_poly.pdbx_strand_id
1 'polypeptide(L)'
;MKSKNLFLTALLTASVFSVNAQNTLTEIWATEGTIPVPESVFYSAGDKILYIAQIDGKSGEKDGKGAIGKVGLDGKIIDLNWVSGLNAPKGMGKLGGKLYVADVTDIVEIDFKSGKILQKYPVEDSKFLNDLTIDSKGNIYVSDSDTHKVHLLKDGKVSTYYETLTRPNGLLAVGPDLLILDSGSLIKLDANKKPTTIAEGMDKSTDGIVEVKPGEYVVSCWAGVIYYVKSDGSKELMLDTKAAGSNTADIGYDAKKKIVYVPTFLKNSVVAYQLK
;
A
#
# COMPACT_ATOMS: atom_id res chain seq x y z
N MET A 1 -2.36 -83.13 -5.08
CA MET A 1 -2.73 -81.80 -5.59
C MET A 1 -2.64 -80.81 -4.44
N LYS A 2 -1.62 -79.88 -4.42
CA LYS A 2 -1.47 -78.82 -3.41
C LYS A 2 -1.93 -77.51 -4.01
N SER A 3 -3.03 -76.92 -3.50
CA SER A 3 -3.53 -75.62 -3.94
C SER A 3 -2.67 -74.54 -3.28
N LYS A 4 -2.10 -73.62 -4.08
CA LYS A 4 -1.41 -72.45 -3.63
C LYS A 4 -2.43 -71.31 -3.56
N ASN A 5 -2.72 -70.81 -2.36
CA ASN A 5 -3.49 -69.61 -2.16
C ASN A 5 -2.58 -68.39 -2.38
N LEU A 6 -2.90 -67.57 -3.36
CA LEU A 6 -2.23 -66.30 -3.67
C LEU A 6 -2.97 -65.20 -2.88
N PHE A 7 -2.34 -64.66 -1.86
CA PHE A 7 -2.84 -63.46 -1.17
C PHE A 7 -2.45 -62.22 -1.98
N LEU A 8 -3.41 -61.52 -2.52
CA LEU A 8 -3.24 -60.26 -3.20
C LEU A 8 -3.38 -59.11 -2.14
N THR A 9 -2.26 -58.53 -1.75
CA THR A 9 -2.27 -57.37 -0.84
C THR A 9 -2.50 -56.09 -1.64
N ALA A 10 -3.68 -55.53 -1.55
CA ALA A 10 -3.99 -54.24 -2.15
C ALA A 10 -3.38 -53.11 -1.30
N LEU A 11 -2.38 -52.39 -1.81
CA LEU A 11 -1.83 -51.19 -1.21
C LEU A 11 -2.80 -50.03 -1.50
N LEU A 12 -3.53 -49.58 -0.49
CA LEU A 12 -4.31 -48.31 -0.56
C LEU A 12 -3.35 -47.13 -0.38
N THR A 13 -3.00 -46.43 -1.44
CA THR A 13 -2.31 -45.14 -1.37
C THR A 13 -3.32 -44.06 -1.02
N ALA A 14 -3.32 -43.60 0.22
CA ALA A 14 -4.07 -42.42 0.65
C ALA A 14 -3.37 -41.17 0.10
N SER A 15 -3.94 -40.57 -0.93
CA SER A 15 -3.52 -39.23 -1.41
C SER A 15 -3.96 -38.18 -0.38
N VAL A 16 -3.03 -37.63 0.39
CA VAL A 16 -3.28 -36.51 1.28
C VAL A 16 -3.40 -35.26 0.40
N PHE A 17 -4.61 -34.81 0.10
CA PHE A 17 -4.85 -33.51 -0.47
C PHE A 17 -4.62 -32.47 0.62
N SER A 18 -3.49 -31.74 0.57
CA SER A 18 -3.30 -30.54 1.38
C SER A 18 -4.25 -29.46 0.83
N VAL A 19 -5.35 -29.23 1.50
CA VAL A 19 -6.18 -28.05 1.27
C VAL A 19 -5.40 -26.87 1.83
N ASN A 20 -4.71 -26.14 0.97
CA ASN A 20 -4.17 -24.84 1.36
C ASN A 20 -5.36 -23.91 1.66
N ALA A 21 -5.50 -23.47 2.90
CA ALA A 21 -6.50 -22.48 3.25
C ALA A 21 -6.21 -21.20 2.44
N GLN A 22 -7.22 -20.70 1.73
CA GLN A 22 -7.12 -19.45 0.99
C GLN A 22 -6.98 -18.28 1.99
N ASN A 23 -6.07 -17.34 1.70
CA ASN A 23 -5.97 -16.13 2.49
C ASN A 23 -7.26 -15.31 2.35
N THR A 24 -7.76 -14.74 3.45
CA THR A 24 -9.03 -14.01 3.48
C THR A 24 -8.91 -12.73 4.28
N LEU A 25 -9.74 -11.74 3.93
CA LEU A 25 -9.94 -10.51 4.69
C LEU A 25 -11.33 -10.54 5.33
N THR A 26 -11.38 -10.40 6.65
CA THR A 26 -12.63 -10.33 7.41
C THR A 26 -12.74 -8.94 8.02
N GLU A 27 -13.79 -8.19 7.70
CA GLU A 27 -14.02 -6.86 8.26
C GLU A 27 -14.12 -6.89 9.79
N ILE A 28 -13.45 -5.95 10.45
CA ILE A 28 -13.46 -5.77 11.91
C ILE A 28 -14.32 -4.54 12.25
N TRP A 29 -14.08 -3.42 11.59
CA TRP A 29 -14.79 -2.17 11.75
C TRP A 29 -14.60 -1.29 10.50
N ALA A 30 -15.54 -0.36 10.32
CA ALA A 30 -15.45 0.76 9.40
C ALA A 30 -15.66 2.08 10.16
N THR A 31 -14.94 3.14 9.77
CA THR A 31 -15.25 4.48 10.27
C THR A 31 -16.59 4.97 9.67
N GLU A 32 -17.18 5.98 10.30
CA GLU A 32 -18.25 6.74 9.65
C GLU A 32 -17.75 7.35 8.33
N GLY A 33 -18.63 7.50 7.35
CA GLY A 33 -18.35 8.04 6.02
C GLY A 33 -18.09 9.55 6.00
N THR A 34 -17.26 10.06 6.88
CA THR A 34 -17.01 11.49 7.11
C THR A 34 -15.57 11.92 6.88
N ILE A 35 -14.69 11.01 6.51
CA ILE A 35 -13.28 11.31 6.19
C ILE A 35 -13.20 11.77 4.73
N PRO A 36 -12.88 13.03 4.43
CA PRO A 36 -12.96 13.54 3.05
C PRO A 36 -11.94 12.89 2.12
N VAL A 37 -12.40 12.02 1.22
CA VAL A 37 -11.60 11.34 0.20
C VAL A 37 -10.29 10.77 0.78
N PRO A 38 -10.37 9.77 1.71
CA PRO A 38 -9.19 9.16 2.31
C PRO A 38 -8.44 8.34 1.25
N GLU A 39 -7.17 8.63 1.08
CA GLU A 39 -6.36 8.05 0.00
C GLU A 39 -5.31 7.08 0.53
N SER A 40 -4.60 7.43 1.62
CA SER A 40 -3.56 6.59 2.20
C SER A 40 -3.72 6.45 3.71
N VAL A 41 -3.31 5.29 4.25
CA VAL A 41 -3.29 5.00 5.68
C VAL A 41 -1.87 4.68 6.13
N PHE A 42 -1.28 5.53 6.95
CA PHE A 42 -0.03 5.23 7.65
C PHE A 42 -0.32 4.73 9.07
N TYR A 43 0.00 3.46 9.35
CA TYR A 43 -0.09 2.88 10.69
C TYR A 43 1.15 3.20 11.53
N SER A 44 0.97 3.95 12.62
CA SER A 44 2.03 4.22 13.62
C SER A 44 1.91 3.27 14.80
N ALA A 45 2.75 2.25 14.85
CA ALA A 45 2.78 1.28 15.94
C ALA A 45 3.16 1.92 17.29
N GLY A 46 4.02 2.95 17.29
CA GLY A 46 4.47 3.66 18.48
C GLY A 46 3.34 4.46 19.14
N ASP A 47 2.55 5.18 18.34
CA ASP A 47 1.46 6.02 18.83
C ASP A 47 0.15 5.25 18.95
N LYS A 48 0.04 4.08 18.33
CA LYS A 48 -1.21 3.29 18.18
C LYS A 48 -2.32 4.09 17.49
N ILE A 49 -1.97 4.80 16.43
CA ILE A 49 -2.83 5.70 15.65
C ILE A 49 -2.65 5.38 14.17
N LEU A 50 -3.72 5.58 13.40
CA LEU A 50 -3.73 5.64 11.95
C LEU A 50 -3.68 7.11 11.54
N TYR A 51 -2.73 7.46 10.69
CA TYR A 51 -2.68 8.76 10.03
C TYR A 51 -3.28 8.58 8.64
N ILE A 52 -4.22 9.45 8.28
CA ILE A 52 -5.01 9.31 7.05
C ILE A 52 -4.73 10.52 6.16
N ALA A 53 -4.17 10.31 4.98
CA ALA A 53 -4.09 11.33 3.95
C ALA A 53 -5.48 11.54 3.34
N GLN A 54 -5.96 12.79 3.35
CA GLN A 54 -7.28 13.20 2.89
C GLN A 54 -7.12 14.22 1.77
N ILE A 55 -7.63 13.89 0.59
CA ILE A 55 -7.54 14.77 -0.58
C ILE A 55 -8.52 15.95 -0.43
N ASP A 56 -9.74 15.71 0.07
CA ASP A 56 -10.84 16.70 0.19
C ASP A 56 -11.05 17.52 -1.08
N GLY A 57 -11.05 16.87 -2.22
CA GLY A 57 -11.17 17.51 -3.54
C GLY A 57 -10.81 16.56 -4.67
N LYS A 58 -10.16 17.08 -5.70
CA LYS A 58 -9.67 16.29 -6.83
C LYS A 58 -8.19 15.96 -6.64
N SER A 59 -7.80 14.75 -7.00
CA SER A 59 -6.49 14.17 -6.72
C SER A 59 -5.28 14.91 -7.31
N GLY A 60 -5.47 15.80 -8.28
CA GLY A 60 -4.42 16.58 -8.92
C GLY A 60 -4.54 18.09 -8.71
N GLU A 61 -5.53 18.57 -7.95
CA GLU A 61 -5.71 20.01 -7.71
C GLU A 61 -4.81 20.52 -6.59
N LYS A 62 -4.32 21.75 -6.74
CA LYS A 62 -3.55 22.48 -5.74
C LYS A 62 -4.43 23.54 -5.09
N ASP A 63 -5.41 23.11 -4.30
CA ASP A 63 -6.45 23.99 -3.74
C ASP A 63 -6.29 24.24 -2.22
N GLY A 64 -5.30 23.59 -1.59
CA GLY A 64 -4.99 23.78 -0.16
C GLY A 64 -5.98 23.17 0.81
N LYS A 65 -6.92 22.30 0.34
CA LYS A 65 -7.94 21.67 1.20
C LYS A 65 -7.48 20.36 1.83
N GLY A 66 -6.46 19.71 1.22
CA GLY A 66 -5.92 18.45 1.70
C GLY A 66 -5.42 18.52 3.14
N ALA A 67 -5.58 17.41 3.84
CA ALA A 67 -5.25 17.30 5.26
C ALA A 67 -4.68 15.92 5.60
N ILE A 68 -4.07 15.80 6.78
CA ILE A 68 -3.80 14.50 7.40
C ILE A 68 -4.60 14.43 8.69
N GLY A 69 -5.47 13.43 8.77
CA GLY A 69 -6.26 13.13 9.96
C GLY A 69 -5.65 12.04 10.82
N LYS A 70 -6.23 11.85 12.00
CA LYS A 70 -5.90 10.80 12.98
C LYS A 70 -7.14 9.98 13.30
N VAL A 71 -6.99 8.66 13.24
CA VAL A 71 -8.02 7.69 13.59
C VAL A 71 -7.45 6.69 14.58
N GLY A 72 -8.21 6.34 15.60
CA GLY A 72 -7.84 5.31 16.58
C GLY A 72 -7.87 3.91 15.96
N LEU A 73 -7.17 2.96 16.58
CA LEU A 73 -7.19 1.56 16.13
C LEU A 73 -8.56 0.87 16.36
N ASP A 74 -9.50 1.54 17.01
CA ASP A 74 -10.89 1.14 17.19
C ASP A 74 -11.84 1.78 16.15
N GLY A 75 -11.29 2.51 15.17
CA GLY A 75 -12.04 3.19 14.12
C GLY A 75 -12.61 4.56 14.52
N LYS A 76 -12.37 5.04 15.75
CA LYS A 76 -12.85 6.35 16.15
C LYS A 76 -11.99 7.46 15.57
N ILE A 77 -12.64 8.45 14.98
CA ILE A 77 -11.98 9.66 14.49
C ILE A 77 -11.50 10.47 15.71
N ILE A 78 -10.20 10.81 15.72
CA ILE A 78 -9.58 11.61 16.78
C ILE A 78 -9.49 13.06 16.35
N ASP A 79 -8.98 13.31 15.14
CA ASP A 79 -8.77 14.65 14.58
C ASP A 79 -8.65 14.52 13.06
N LEU A 80 -9.48 15.18 12.28
CA LEU A 80 -9.41 15.16 10.82
C LEU A 80 -8.45 16.20 10.24
N ASN A 81 -7.98 17.16 11.05
CA ASN A 81 -7.20 18.31 10.60
C ASN A 81 -5.89 18.46 11.37
N TRP A 82 -5.28 17.35 11.79
CA TRP A 82 -3.98 17.37 12.47
C TRP A 82 -2.88 18.07 11.65
N VAL A 83 -2.90 17.90 10.34
CA VAL A 83 -2.16 18.73 9.37
C VAL A 83 -3.15 19.26 8.35
N SER A 84 -3.13 20.55 8.09
CA SER A 84 -3.98 21.20 7.08
C SER A 84 -3.13 22.02 6.11
N GLY A 85 -3.72 22.43 4.98
CA GLY A 85 -3.06 23.26 3.97
C GLY A 85 -2.16 22.47 3.02
N LEU A 86 -2.37 21.17 2.94
CA LEU A 86 -1.89 20.32 1.85
C LEU A 86 -2.83 20.47 0.65
N ASN A 87 -2.41 20.00 -0.51
CA ASN A 87 -3.25 20.05 -1.72
C ASN A 87 -4.07 18.77 -1.86
N ALA A 88 -3.43 17.70 -2.30
CA ALA A 88 -4.04 16.37 -2.43
C ALA A 88 -3.05 15.31 -1.93
N PRO A 89 -2.83 15.25 -0.59
CA PRO A 89 -1.84 14.35 0.00
C PRO A 89 -2.22 12.89 -0.24
N LYS A 90 -1.19 12.06 -0.47
CA LYS A 90 -1.31 10.64 -0.78
C LYS A 90 -0.35 9.83 0.09
N GLY A 91 0.52 9.01 -0.53
CA GLY A 91 1.44 8.13 0.18
C GLY A 91 2.28 8.83 1.23
N MET A 92 2.50 8.16 2.36
CA MET A 92 3.16 8.69 3.54
C MET A 92 4.23 7.75 4.08
N GLY A 93 5.35 8.32 4.54
CA GLY A 93 6.42 7.57 5.21
C GLY A 93 7.02 8.36 6.38
N LYS A 94 7.41 7.64 7.43
CA LYS A 94 8.02 8.25 8.63
C LYS A 94 9.51 7.96 8.71
N LEU A 95 10.32 9.00 8.91
CA LEU A 95 11.75 8.89 9.18
C LEU A 95 12.12 9.71 10.42
N GLY A 96 12.56 9.03 11.47
CA GLY A 96 12.85 9.70 12.73
C GLY A 96 11.63 10.43 13.30
N GLY A 97 11.80 11.71 13.57
CA GLY A 97 10.73 12.60 14.07
C GLY A 97 9.93 13.30 12.97
N LYS A 98 10.01 12.86 11.72
CA LYS A 98 9.40 13.52 10.57
C LYS A 98 8.49 12.58 9.81
N LEU A 99 7.38 13.11 9.29
CA LEU A 99 6.51 12.47 8.31
C LEU A 99 6.77 13.11 6.95
N TYR A 100 6.91 12.30 5.93
CA TYR A 100 7.02 12.73 4.54
C TYR A 100 5.76 12.31 3.81
N VAL A 101 5.26 13.19 2.94
CA VAL A 101 3.98 13.01 2.24
C VAL A 101 4.14 13.42 0.79
N ALA A 102 3.63 12.63 -0.13
CA ALA A 102 3.48 13.00 -1.54
C ALA A 102 2.28 13.94 -1.69
N ASP A 103 2.47 15.17 -2.18
CA ASP A 103 1.42 16.19 -2.31
C ASP A 103 1.45 16.84 -3.70
N VAL A 104 0.78 16.21 -4.65
CA VAL A 104 0.66 16.58 -6.08
C VAL A 104 2.01 16.67 -6.80
N THR A 105 2.81 17.70 -6.54
CA THR A 105 4.14 17.91 -7.15
C THR A 105 5.24 18.18 -6.12
N ASP A 106 4.92 18.09 -4.84
CA ASP A 106 5.84 18.35 -3.76
C ASP A 106 5.96 17.13 -2.85
N ILE A 107 7.15 16.87 -2.31
CA ILE A 107 7.32 16.01 -1.14
C ILE A 107 7.29 16.95 0.07
N VAL A 108 6.32 16.76 0.96
CA VAL A 108 6.12 17.62 2.12
C VAL A 108 6.70 16.97 3.37
N GLU A 109 7.59 17.69 4.07
CA GLU A 109 8.18 17.28 5.33
C GLU A 109 7.42 17.93 6.49
N ILE A 110 6.97 17.11 7.44
CA ILE A 110 6.12 17.49 8.56
C ILE A 110 6.77 17.05 9.87
N ASP A 111 6.81 17.91 10.89
CA ASP A 111 7.18 17.50 12.23
C ASP A 111 6.12 16.54 12.80
N PHE A 112 6.54 15.30 13.08
CA PHE A 112 5.61 14.23 13.44
C PHE A 112 4.96 14.41 14.82
N LYS A 113 5.53 15.25 15.69
CA LYS A 113 4.97 15.52 17.00
C LYS A 113 3.89 16.60 16.96
N SER A 114 4.17 17.69 16.24
CA SER A 114 3.32 18.87 16.22
C SER A 114 2.37 18.98 15.03
N GLY A 115 2.61 18.22 13.94
CA GLY A 115 1.89 18.37 12.68
C GLY A 115 2.31 19.59 11.86
N LYS A 116 3.35 20.31 12.27
CA LYS A 116 3.81 21.51 11.56
C LYS A 116 4.53 21.13 10.27
N ILE A 117 4.12 21.71 9.15
CA ILE A 117 4.87 21.63 7.90
C ILE A 117 6.21 22.33 8.09
N LEU A 118 7.31 21.59 7.88
CA LEU A 118 8.68 22.10 8.04
C LEU A 118 9.25 22.58 6.72
N GLN A 119 9.03 21.79 5.65
CA GLN A 119 9.60 22.05 4.33
C GLN A 119 8.78 21.38 3.24
N LYS A 120 8.82 21.97 2.05
CA LYS A 120 8.35 21.35 0.80
C LYS A 120 9.55 21.18 -0.13
N TYR A 121 9.66 20.02 -0.77
CA TYR A 121 10.66 19.70 -1.77
C TYR A 121 9.95 19.59 -3.11
N PRO A 122 9.97 20.64 -3.95
CA PRO A 122 9.39 20.57 -5.28
C PRO A 122 10.09 19.48 -6.11
N VAL A 123 9.31 18.67 -6.80
CA VAL A 123 9.81 17.68 -7.75
C VAL A 123 9.65 18.26 -9.15
N GLU A 124 10.75 18.66 -9.74
CA GLU A 124 10.76 19.32 -11.06
C GLU A 124 10.13 18.42 -12.13
N ASP A 125 9.32 19.00 -13.01
CA ASP A 125 8.57 18.32 -14.07
C ASP A 125 7.61 17.22 -13.62
N SER A 126 7.38 17.05 -12.32
CA SER A 126 6.38 16.11 -11.83
C SER A 126 4.95 16.58 -12.13
N LYS A 127 4.03 15.60 -12.18
CA LYS A 127 2.61 15.88 -12.47
C LYS A 127 1.67 15.28 -11.44
N PHE A 128 1.97 14.08 -10.96
CA PHE A 128 1.07 13.33 -10.09
C PHE A 128 1.87 12.42 -9.16
N LEU A 129 2.53 13.05 -8.16
CA LEU A 129 3.17 12.27 -7.11
C LEU A 129 2.09 11.48 -6.36
N ASN A 130 2.35 10.19 -6.18
CA ASN A 130 1.36 9.27 -5.66
C ASN A 130 1.83 8.60 -4.39
N ASP A 131 2.55 7.50 -4.45
CA ASP A 131 2.98 6.81 -3.24
C ASP A 131 4.43 7.13 -2.85
N LEU A 132 4.76 6.88 -1.58
CA LEU A 132 6.05 7.19 -0.98
C LEU A 132 6.51 6.06 -0.05
N THR A 133 7.75 5.63 -0.22
CA THR A 133 8.40 4.69 0.69
C THR A 133 9.78 5.16 1.11
N ILE A 134 10.26 4.68 2.26
CA ILE A 134 11.56 5.09 2.83
C ILE A 134 12.38 3.84 3.11
N ASP A 135 13.60 3.79 2.62
CA ASP A 135 14.51 2.69 2.90
C ASP A 135 15.23 2.82 4.25
N SER A 136 15.94 1.78 4.68
CA SER A 136 16.68 1.76 5.94
C SER A 136 17.85 2.75 6.02
N LYS A 137 18.25 3.36 4.90
CA LYS A 137 19.29 4.38 4.82
C LYS A 137 18.72 5.80 4.86
N GLY A 138 17.37 5.93 4.91
CA GLY A 138 16.68 7.20 4.89
C GLY A 138 16.51 7.82 3.51
N ASN A 139 16.71 7.05 2.44
CA ASN A 139 16.34 7.48 1.10
C ASN A 139 14.81 7.42 0.94
N ILE A 140 14.21 8.49 0.40
CA ILE A 140 12.78 8.60 0.20
C ILE A 140 12.47 8.48 -1.28
N TYR A 141 11.73 7.46 -1.64
CA TYR A 141 11.30 7.19 -3.01
C TYR A 141 9.85 7.62 -3.18
N VAL A 142 9.53 8.29 -4.29
CA VAL A 142 8.19 8.77 -4.60
C VAL A 142 7.84 8.41 -6.03
N SER A 143 6.69 7.78 -6.25
CA SER A 143 6.17 7.52 -7.58
C SER A 143 5.51 8.76 -8.18
N ASP A 144 5.67 8.97 -9.47
CA ASP A 144 4.93 9.95 -10.28
C ASP A 144 4.19 9.21 -11.39
N SER A 145 2.90 9.01 -11.18
CA SER A 145 2.08 8.18 -12.06
C SER A 145 1.94 8.75 -13.47
N ASP A 146 1.95 10.07 -13.64
CA ASP A 146 1.68 10.70 -14.91
C ASP A 146 2.96 11.06 -15.69
N THR A 147 4.13 11.04 -15.04
CA THR A 147 5.42 11.15 -15.74
C THR A 147 6.12 9.80 -15.90
N HIS A 148 5.52 8.70 -15.38
CA HIS A 148 6.03 7.33 -15.54
C HIS A 148 7.38 7.10 -14.85
N LYS A 149 7.60 7.76 -13.68
CA LYS A 149 8.88 7.80 -12.99
C LYS A 149 8.75 7.44 -11.51
N VAL A 150 9.89 7.10 -10.93
CA VAL A 150 10.12 7.15 -9.49
C VAL A 150 11.21 8.18 -9.24
N HIS A 151 10.97 9.08 -8.30
CA HIS A 151 11.94 10.08 -7.85
C HIS A 151 12.56 9.66 -6.52
N LEU A 152 13.72 10.22 -6.21
CA LEU A 152 14.47 10.03 -4.98
C LEU A 152 14.74 11.38 -4.32
N LEU A 153 14.27 11.55 -3.10
CA LEU A 153 14.73 12.61 -2.21
C LEU A 153 15.82 12.04 -1.28
N LYS A 154 17.02 12.57 -1.42
CA LYS A 154 18.19 12.20 -0.63
C LYS A 154 18.99 13.44 -0.27
N ASP A 155 19.38 13.57 1.01
CA ASP A 155 20.18 14.71 1.50
C ASP A 155 19.59 16.07 1.09
N GLY A 156 18.25 16.19 1.10
CA GLY A 156 17.52 17.40 0.74
C GLY A 156 17.47 17.70 -0.76
N LYS A 157 17.91 16.80 -1.61
CA LYS A 157 17.88 16.97 -3.08
C LYS A 157 17.00 15.91 -3.73
N VAL A 158 16.16 16.35 -4.68
CA VAL A 158 15.33 15.48 -5.49
C VAL A 158 16.01 15.17 -6.82
N SER A 159 15.91 13.94 -7.27
CA SER A 159 16.39 13.47 -8.58
C SER A 159 15.51 12.34 -9.10
N THR A 160 15.51 12.10 -10.41
CA THR A 160 14.88 10.91 -10.98
C THR A 160 15.68 9.67 -10.57
N TYR A 161 15.00 8.69 -9.97
CA TYR A 161 15.59 7.41 -9.56
C TYR A 161 15.44 6.34 -10.63
N TYR A 162 14.23 6.19 -11.18
CA TYR A 162 13.91 5.22 -12.22
C TYR A 162 12.82 5.76 -13.14
N GLU A 163 12.85 5.33 -14.40
CA GLU A 163 11.89 5.72 -15.44
C GLU A 163 11.57 4.50 -16.33
N THR A 164 10.78 4.68 -17.38
CA THR A 164 10.31 3.60 -18.27
C THR A 164 9.22 2.69 -17.66
N LEU A 165 8.46 3.24 -16.71
CA LEU A 165 7.27 2.62 -16.16
C LEU A 165 6.01 2.96 -16.99
N THR A 166 4.89 2.29 -16.72
CA THR A 166 3.62 2.53 -17.41
C THR A 166 2.76 3.55 -16.67
N ARG A 167 2.50 3.29 -15.40
CA ARG A 167 1.79 4.17 -14.45
C ARG A 167 2.11 3.71 -13.03
N PRO A 168 3.30 4.05 -12.54
CA PRO A 168 3.72 3.61 -11.21
C PRO A 168 2.83 4.22 -10.13
N ASN A 169 2.54 3.43 -9.10
CA ASN A 169 1.81 3.86 -7.91
C ASN A 169 2.51 3.29 -6.68
N GLY A 170 1.96 2.31 -5.98
CA GLY A 170 2.46 1.77 -4.73
C GLY A 170 3.95 1.44 -4.74
N LEU A 171 4.65 1.87 -3.71
CA LEU A 171 6.08 1.66 -3.52
C LEU A 171 6.36 0.97 -2.18
N LEU A 172 7.30 0.04 -2.17
CA LEU A 172 7.75 -0.57 -0.92
C LEU A 172 9.26 -0.85 -0.97
N ALA A 173 10.03 -0.22 -0.07
CA ALA A 173 11.45 -0.52 0.10
C ALA A 173 11.61 -1.77 0.98
N VAL A 174 12.26 -2.82 0.46
CA VAL A 174 12.52 -4.08 1.17
C VAL A 174 14.00 -4.41 1.10
N GLY A 175 14.71 -4.24 2.19
CA GLY A 175 16.17 -4.40 2.21
C GLY A 175 16.86 -3.49 1.19
N PRO A 176 17.60 -4.04 0.21
CA PRO A 176 18.25 -3.26 -0.85
C PRO A 176 17.34 -3.02 -2.07
N ASP A 177 16.18 -3.65 -2.11
CA ASP A 177 15.29 -3.68 -3.27
C ASP A 177 14.18 -2.63 -3.13
N LEU A 178 13.69 -2.12 -4.27
CA LEU A 178 12.50 -1.30 -4.35
C LEU A 178 11.41 -2.05 -5.13
N LEU A 179 10.27 -2.27 -4.49
CA LEU A 179 9.08 -2.82 -5.12
C LEU A 179 8.21 -1.69 -5.65
N ILE A 180 7.67 -1.88 -6.85
CA ILE A 180 6.86 -0.89 -7.56
C ILE A 180 5.61 -1.60 -8.10
N LEU A 181 4.45 -1.07 -7.77
CA LEU A 181 3.20 -1.42 -8.45
C LEU A 181 3.08 -0.59 -9.72
N ASP A 182 2.96 -1.25 -10.86
CA ASP A 182 2.88 -0.59 -12.17
C ASP A 182 1.80 -1.23 -13.05
N SER A 183 0.65 -0.57 -13.14
CA SER A 183 -0.45 -0.96 -14.05
C SER A 183 -0.83 -2.45 -14.00
N GLY A 184 -1.01 -2.99 -12.81
CA GLY A 184 -1.42 -4.39 -12.59
C GLY A 184 -0.26 -5.37 -12.46
N SER A 185 0.98 -4.88 -12.42
CA SER A 185 2.19 -5.65 -12.18
C SER A 185 2.85 -5.26 -10.86
N LEU A 186 3.52 -6.20 -10.22
CA LEU A 186 4.47 -5.98 -9.12
C LEU A 186 5.88 -6.19 -9.66
N ILE A 187 6.65 -5.12 -9.72
CA ILE A 187 8.03 -5.10 -10.22
C ILE A 187 8.99 -4.89 -9.05
N LYS A 188 10.08 -5.64 -9.04
CA LYS A 188 11.20 -5.44 -8.13
C LYS A 188 12.38 -4.83 -8.87
N LEU A 189 12.90 -3.72 -8.39
CA LEU A 189 14.21 -3.20 -8.77
C LEU A 189 15.23 -3.65 -7.73
N ASP A 190 16.27 -4.33 -8.16
CA ASP A 190 17.40 -4.67 -7.29
C ASP A 190 18.29 -3.44 -6.99
N ALA A 191 19.33 -3.62 -6.16
CA ALA A 191 20.27 -2.55 -5.82
C ALA A 191 20.98 -1.92 -7.04
N ASN A 192 21.03 -2.61 -8.19
CA ASN A 192 21.56 -2.11 -9.45
C ASN A 192 20.46 -1.55 -10.36
N LYS A 193 19.24 -1.39 -9.86
CA LYS A 193 18.06 -0.94 -10.60
C LYS A 193 17.65 -1.87 -11.75
N LYS A 194 18.02 -3.16 -11.67
CA LYS A 194 17.58 -4.15 -12.65
C LYS A 194 16.15 -4.59 -12.33
N PRO A 195 15.19 -4.44 -13.26
CA PRO A 195 13.81 -4.82 -13.00
C PRO A 195 13.61 -6.34 -13.13
N THR A 196 12.74 -6.87 -12.28
CA THR A 196 12.21 -8.23 -12.34
C THR A 196 10.73 -8.19 -12.00
N THR A 197 9.88 -8.72 -12.85
CA THR A 197 8.45 -8.85 -12.55
C THR A 197 8.23 -10.01 -11.57
N ILE A 198 7.64 -9.70 -10.41
CA ILE A 198 7.27 -10.70 -9.39
C ILE A 198 5.90 -11.29 -9.72
N ALA A 199 4.91 -10.43 -10.02
CA ALA A 199 3.55 -10.83 -10.36
C ALA A 199 2.97 -9.88 -11.41
N GLU A 200 2.02 -10.38 -12.21
CA GLU A 200 1.32 -9.59 -13.23
C GLU A 200 -0.15 -10.03 -13.36
N GLY A 201 -0.95 -9.28 -14.12
CA GLY A 201 -2.36 -9.59 -14.36
C GLY A 201 -3.27 -9.33 -13.16
N MET A 202 -2.89 -8.42 -12.25
CA MET A 202 -3.81 -7.80 -11.30
C MET A 202 -4.67 -6.74 -12.01
N ASP A 203 -5.65 -6.17 -11.32
CA ASP A 203 -6.36 -5.00 -11.84
C ASP A 203 -5.36 -3.86 -12.11
N LYS A 204 -5.52 -3.16 -13.25
CA LYS A 204 -4.55 -2.14 -13.68
C LYS A 204 -4.46 -0.92 -12.77
N SER A 205 -5.40 -0.75 -11.86
CA SER A 205 -5.42 0.31 -10.86
C SER A 205 -4.68 -0.07 -9.58
N THR A 206 -3.61 -0.89 -9.66
CA THR A 206 -2.77 -1.21 -8.50
C THR A 206 -2.38 0.05 -7.74
N ASP A 207 -2.53 0.01 -6.39
CA ASP A 207 -2.45 1.19 -5.53
C ASP A 207 -1.47 1.00 -4.36
N GLY A 208 -1.88 0.45 -3.23
CA GLY A 208 -1.03 0.23 -2.07
C GLY A 208 -0.42 -1.17 -2.00
N ILE A 209 0.74 -1.29 -1.35
CA ILE A 209 1.45 -2.55 -1.14
C ILE A 209 2.02 -2.63 0.27
N VAL A 210 1.80 -3.76 0.95
CA VAL A 210 2.44 -4.09 2.23
C VAL A 210 3.00 -5.51 2.22
N GLU A 211 4.19 -5.69 2.83
CA GLU A 211 4.74 -7.03 3.04
C GLU A 211 4.09 -7.66 4.30
N VAL A 212 3.51 -8.84 4.15
CA VAL A 212 2.82 -9.55 5.25
C VAL A 212 3.61 -10.75 5.77
N LYS A 213 4.48 -11.30 4.93
CA LYS A 213 5.53 -12.27 5.24
C LYS A 213 6.69 -12.04 4.28
N PRO A 214 7.91 -12.51 4.57
CA PRO A 214 9.04 -12.34 3.66
C PRO A 214 8.71 -12.81 2.23
N GLY A 215 8.70 -11.87 1.28
CA GLY A 215 8.37 -12.12 -0.12
C GLY A 215 6.89 -12.35 -0.43
N GLU A 216 5.98 -12.15 0.52
CA GLU A 216 4.53 -12.25 0.31
C GLU A 216 3.85 -10.91 0.65
N TYR A 217 2.93 -10.47 -0.20
CA TYR A 217 2.40 -9.12 -0.17
C TYR A 217 0.88 -9.09 -0.18
N VAL A 218 0.31 -8.07 0.41
CA VAL A 218 -1.07 -7.64 0.15
C VAL A 218 -1.00 -6.42 -0.75
N VAL A 219 -1.74 -6.47 -1.85
CA VAL A 219 -1.79 -5.41 -2.86
C VAL A 219 -3.23 -4.96 -3.04
N SER A 220 -3.49 -3.67 -2.86
CA SER A 220 -4.76 -3.06 -3.20
C SER A 220 -4.74 -2.55 -4.64
N CYS A 221 -5.95 -2.43 -5.21
CA CYS A 221 -6.19 -1.81 -6.51
C CYS A 221 -7.36 -0.83 -6.34
N TRP A 222 -7.14 0.42 -6.68
CA TRP A 222 -8.10 1.51 -6.47
C TRP A 222 -9.54 1.19 -6.94
N ALA A 223 -9.68 0.35 -7.97
CA ALA A 223 -10.99 -0.09 -8.47
C ALA A 223 -11.82 -0.89 -7.46
N GLY A 224 -11.30 -1.24 -6.28
CA GLY A 224 -12.02 -1.95 -5.23
C GLY A 224 -11.68 -3.44 -5.12
N VAL A 225 -10.43 -3.83 -5.40
CA VAL A 225 -9.97 -5.21 -5.22
C VAL A 225 -8.70 -5.27 -4.40
N ILE A 226 -8.52 -6.35 -3.64
CA ILE A 226 -7.31 -6.64 -2.89
C ILE A 226 -6.84 -8.06 -3.19
N TYR A 227 -5.56 -8.18 -3.52
CA TYR A 227 -4.90 -9.46 -3.78
C TYR A 227 -3.91 -9.81 -2.67
N TYR A 228 -3.76 -11.10 -2.42
CA TYR A 228 -2.58 -11.67 -1.76
C TYR A 228 -1.63 -12.16 -2.86
N VAL A 229 -0.40 -11.67 -2.85
CA VAL A 229 0.64 -12.07 -3.80
C VAL A 229 1.66 -12.93 -3.08
N LYS A 230 1.87 -14.16 -3.52
CA LYS A 230 2.81 -15.12 -2.94
C LYS A 230 4.21 -14.95 -3.48
N SER A 231 5.18 -15.53 -2.80
CA SER A 231 6.60 -15.47 -3.17
C SER A 231 6.92 -16.09 -4.53
N ASP A 232 6.06 -16.99 -5.04
CA ASP A 232 6.16 -17.59 -6.39
C ASP A 232 5.50 -16.74 -7.49
N GLY A 233 4.96 -15.55 -7.13
CA GLY A 233 4.25 -14.65 -8.03
C GLY A 233 2.79 -15.02 -8.28
N SER A 234 2.31 -16.13 -7.73
CA SER A 234 0.89 -16.44 -7.78
C SER A 234 0.08 -15.47 -6.91
N LYS A 235 -1.17 -15.23 -7.28
CA LYS A 235 -2.03 -14.29 -6.58
C LYS A 235 -3.39 -14.87 -6.27
N GLU A 236 -3.94 -14.49 -5.13
CA GLU A 236 -5.28 -14.82 -4.65
C GLU A 236 -6.11 -13.55 -4.52
N LEU A 237 -7.31 -13.52 -5.07
CA LEU A 237 -8.26 -12.43 -4.84
C LEU A 237 -8.87 -12.60 -3.45
N MET A 238 -8.63 -11.64 -2.53
CA MET A 238 -9.14 -11.69 -1.17
C MET A 238 -10.39 -10.83 -0.95
N LEU A 239 -10.51 -9.72 -1.69
CA LEU A 239 -11.62 -8.78 -1.56
C LEU A 239 -11.98 -8.23 -2.94
N ASP A 240 -13.30 -8.14 -3.23
CA ASP A 240 -13.84 -7.41 -4.38
C ASP A 240 -15.05 -6.59 -3.92
N THR A 241 -14.89 -5.27 -3.91
CA THR A 241 -15.91 -4.30 -3.50
C THR A 241 -16.40 -3.45 -4.66
N LYS A 242 -16.03 -3.77 -5.90
CA LYS A 242 -16.42 -3.00 -7.12
C LYS A 242 -17.91 -2.86 -7.26
N ALA A 243 -18.65 -3.94 -7.05
CA ALA A 243 -20.11 -3.93 -7.13
C ALA A 243 -20.77 -3.04 -6.05
N ALA A 244 -20.12 -2.86 -4.89
CA ALA A 244 -20.54 -1.96 -3.83
C ALA A 244 -20.12 -0.50 -4.08
N GLY A 245 -19.37 -0.22 -5.14
CA GLY A 245 -18.82 1.10 -5.45
C GLY A 245 -17.87 1.61 -4.37
N SER A 246 -17.15 0.72 -3.68
CA SER A 246 -16.15 1.08 -2.69
C SER A 246 -14.75 0.86 -3.27
N ASN A 247 -13.92 1.88 -3.19
CA ASN A 247 -12.53 1.80 -3.61
C ASN A 247 -11.68 1.10 -2.54
N THR A 248 -10.48 0.65 -2.93
CA THR A 248 -9.44 0.17 -2.03
C THR A 248 -8.13 0.88 -2.42
N ALA A 249 -7.89 2.04 -1.80
CA ALA A 249 -6.74 2.89 -2.11
C ALA A 249 -5.48 2.43 -1.34
N ASP A 250 -4.55 3.31 -1.01
CA ASP A 250 -3.26 2.93 -0.42
C ASP A 250 -3.39 2.47 1.03
N ILE A 251 -2.99 1.23 1.29
CA ILE A 251 -3.28 0.46 2.51
C ILE A 251 -2.20 0.58 3.58
N GLY A 252 -2.65 0.61 4.86
CA GLY A 252 -1.77 0.42 6.02
C GLY A 252 -1.84 -0.99 6.59
N TYR A 253 -0.81 -1.41 7.34
CA TYR A 253 -0.74 -2.75 7.91
C TYR A 253 -0.19 -2.78 9.34
N ASP A 254 -0.91 -3.44 10.26
CA ASP A 254 -0.40 -3.84 11.58
C ASP A 254 0.10 -5.29 11.50
N ALA A 255 1.40 -5.46 11.31
CA ALA A 255 2.03 -6.78 11.18
C ALA A 255 1.87 -7.65 12.44
N LYS A 256 1.77 -7.04 13.63
CA LYS A 256 1.61 -7.77 14.89
C LYS A 256 0.23 -8.39 15.02
N LYS A 257 -0.81 -7.65 14.61
CA LYS A 257 -2.21 -8.09 14.69
C LYS A 257 -2.70 -8.67 13.38
N LYS A 258 -1.93 -8.55 12.29
CA LYS A 258 -2.32 -8.90 10.92
C LYS A 258 -3.60 -8.17 10.49
N ILE A 259 -3.66 -6.86 10.73
CA ILE A 259 -4.79 -6.04 10.34
C ILE A 259 -4.38 -5.15 9.17
N VAL A 260 -5.16 -5.21 8.09
CA VAL A 260 -5.05 -4.33 6.92
C VAL A 260 -6.06 -3.20 7.07
N TYR A 261 -5.59 -1.96 6.97
CA TYR A 261 -6.42 -0.75 7.01
C TYR A 261 -6.58 -0.21 5.59
N VAL A 262 -7.81 -0.11 5.14
CA VAL A 262 -8.15 0.18 3.74
C VAL A 262 -8.93 1.50 3.65
N PRO A 263 -8.36 2.55 3.04
CA PRO A 263 -9.12 3.76 2.76
C PRO A 263 -10.03 3.51 1.55
N THR A 264 -11.28 3.96 1.66
CA THR A 264 -12.32 3.65 0.67
C THR A 264 -12.56 4.78 -0.34
N PHE A 265 -11.70 5.78 -0.36
CA PHE A 265 -11.71 6.92 -1.27
C PHE A 265 -13.10 7.58 -1.37
N LEU A 266 -13.93 7.22 -2.37
CA LEU A 266 -15.25 7.82 -2.62
C LEU A 266 -16.31 7.49 -1.56
N LYS A 267 -16.08 6.48 -0.70
CA LYS A 267 -16.98 6.19 0.43
C LYS A 267 -16.62 6.96 1.70
N ASN A 268 -15.55 7.78 1.66
CA ASN A 268 -15.16 8.67 2.75
C ASN A 268 -14.93 7.95 4.10
N SER A 269 -14.45 6.72 4.08
CA SER A 269 -14.23 5.90 5.26
C SER A 269 -12.90 5.14 5.20
N VAL A 270 -12.47 4.62 6.33
CA VAL A 270 -11.40 3.63 6.46
C VAL A 270 -12.02 2.37 7.04
N VAL A 271 -11.66 1.22 6.48
CA VAL A 271 -12.12 -0.10 6.94
C VAL A 271 -10.94 -0.92 7.40
N ALA A 272 -11.05 -1.56 8.57
CA ALA A 272 -10.06 -2.50 9.07
C ALA A 272 -10.48 -3.93 8.77
N TYR A 273 -9.55 -4.71 8.25
CA TYR A 273 -9.75 -6.13 7.95
C TYR A 273 -8.73 -7.00 8.67
N GLN A 274 -9.19 -8.10 9.27
CA GLN A 274 -8.32 -9.18 9.75
C GLN A 274 -7.84 -10.03 8.59
N LEU A 275 -6.54 -10.13 8.39
CA LEU A 275 -5.91 -11.08 7.48
C LEU A 275 -5.78 -12.45 8.17
N LYS A 276 -6.30 -13.51 7.54
CA LYS A 276 -6.26 -14.90 8.01
C LYS A 276 -5.59 -15.80 6.99
#